data_a82cd629c241f6aba912829521cf6640
#
_entry.id   a82cd629c241f6aba912829521cf6640
#
_cell.length_a   1.000
_cell.length_b   1.000
_cell.length_c   1.000
_cell.angle_alpha   90.00
_cell.angle_beta   90.00
_cell.angle_gamma   90.00
#
_symmetry.space_group_name_H-M   'P 1'
#
loop_
_entity.id
_entity.type
_entity.pdbx_description
1 polymer ?
#
loop_
_entity_poly.entity_id
_entity_poly.type
_entity_poly.pdbx_seq_one_letter_code
_entity_poly.pdbx_strand_id
1 'polypeptide(L)' 'MTIFVDKIFYTYFMKVKIFDYEDEIDLEEDINEFISSNNIEVIDIKYQVSTSIFSEEQIFCFSAMIIYTEV' A
#
# COMPACT_ATOMS: atom_id res chain seq x y z
N MET A 1 25.55 -9.80 11.25
CA MET A 1 24.18 -9.68 11.80
C MET A 1 23.31 -10.81 11.28
N THR A 2 22.51 -11.39 12.13
CA THR A 2 21.68 -12.51 11.73
C THR A 2 20.37 -12.02 11.14
N ILE A 3 19.74 -12.86 10.31
CA ILE A 3 18.44 -12.56 9.72
C ILE A 3 17.38 -12.32 10.79
N PHE A 4 17.48 -13.02 11.91
CA PHE A 4 16.57 -12.89 13.02
C PHE A 4 16.56 -11.46 13.60
N VAL A 5 17.74 -10.89 13.78
CA VAL A 5 17.89 -9.53 14.30
C VAL A 5 17.31 -8.52 13.33
N ASP A 6 17.56 -8.69 12.04
CA ASP A 6 17.01 -7.81 11.01
C ASP A 6 15.50 -7.85 11.00
N LYS A 7 14.92 -9.02 11.16
CA LYS A 7 13.49 -9.21 11.17
C LYS A 7 12.83 -8.50 12.36
N ILE A 8 13.45 -8.55 13.52
CA ILE A 8 12.97 -7.84 14.70
C ILE A 8 13.03 -6.33 14.49
N PHE A 9 14.11 -5.87 13.87
CA PHE A 9 14.31 -4.46 13.57
C PHE A 9 13.21 -3.92 12.65
N TYR A 10 12.91 -4.65 11.57
CA TYR A 10 11.85 -4.24 10.65
C TYR A 10 10.48 -4.22 11.32
N THR A 11 10.20 -5.18 12.17
CA THR A 11 8.92 -5.21 12.89
C THR A 11 8.73 -3.96 13.74
N TYR A 12 9.80 -3.44 14.31
CA TYR A 12 9.76 -2.26 15.17
C TYR A 12 9.56 -0.96 14.39
N PHE A 13 10.13 -0.87 13.19
CA PHE A 13 10.12 0.35 12.38
C PHE A 13 9.21 0.27 11.16
N MET A 14 8.45 -0.79 11.06
CA MET A 14 7.55 -0.99 9.94
C MET A 14 6.34 -0.06 10.03
N LYS A 15 5.99 0.52 8.89
CA LYS A 15 4.83 1.40 8.76
C LYS A 15 3.95 0.92 7.62
N VAL A 16 2.72 1.38 7.62
CA VAL A 16 1.78 1.10 6.54
C VAL A 16 1.19 2.40 6.01
N LYS A 17 0.91 2.41 4.72
CA LYS A 17 0.19 3.48 4.06
C LYS A 17 -0.94 2.86 3.28
N ILE A 18 -2.16 3.35 3.51
CA ILE A 18 -3.36 2.79 2.89
C ILE A 18 -3.92 3.79 1.88
N PHE A 19 -4.29 3.26 0.72
CA PHE A 19 -4.90 4.02 -0.38
C PHE A 19 -6.22 3.38 -0.77
N ASP A 20 -7.22 4.22 -1.02
CA ASP A 20 -8.53 3.81 -1.53
C ASP A 20 -8.93 4.73 -2.66
N TYR A 21 -9.27 4.17 -3.81
CA TYR A 21 -9.73 4.95 -4.96
C TYR A 21 -10.80 4.19 -5.72
N GLU A 22 -11.68 4.93 -6.37
CA GLU A 22 -12.66 4.36 -7.29
C GLU A 22 -12.07 4.13 -8.69
N ASP A 23 -10.91 4.68 -8.97
CA ASP A 23 -10.22 4.57 -10.24
C ASP A 23 -8.84 3.93 -10.04
N GLU A 24 -8.57 2.87 -10.78
CA GLU A 24 -7.31 2.13 -10.64
C GLU A 24 -6.08 2.95 -11.06
N ILE A 25 -6.26 3.86 -12.03
CA ILE A 25 -5.17 4.70 -12.50
C ILE A 25 -4.78 5.71 -11.43
N ASP A 26 -5.77 6.30 -10.77
CA ASP A 26 -5.51 7.22 -9.66
C ASP A 26 -4.80 6.50 -8.51
N LEU A 27 -5.18 5.27 -8.22
CA LEU A 27 -4.52 4.47 -7.21
C LEU A 27 -3.06 4.23 -7.59
N GLU A 28 -2.81 3.81 -8.83
CA GLU A 28 -1.47 3.52 -9.32
C GLU A 28 -0.57 4.77 -9.26
N GLU A 29 -1.07 5.89 -9.73
CA GLU A 29 -0.31 7.14 -9.73
C GLU A 29 0.06 7.57 -8.32
N ASP A 30 -0.87 7.46 -7.39
CA ASP A 30 -0.64 7.88 -6.01
C ASP A 30 0.35 6.97 -5.30
N ILE A 31 0.25 5.67 -5.55
CA ILE A 31 1.22 4.71 -5.01
C ILE A 31 2.62 5.03 -5.54
N ASN A 32 2.74 5.23 -6.84
CA ASN A 32 4.03 5.51 -7.46
C ASN A 32 4.62 6.83 -6.97
N GLU A 33 3.79 7.84 -6.80
CA GLU A 33 4.23 9.10 -6.23
C GLU A 33 4.72 8.93 -4.80
N PHE A 34 3.99 8.19 -3.99
CA PHE A 34 4.40 7.94 -2.61
C PHE A 34 5.75 7.25 -2.52
N ILE A 35 5.96 6.21 -3.34
CA ILE A 35 7.20 5.45 -3.33
C ILE A 35 8.39 6.31 -3.80
N SER A 36 8.17 7.12 -4.85
CA SER A 36 9.27 7.90 -5.44
C SER A 36 9.56 9.19 -4.69
N SER A 37 8.58 9.76 -3.97
CA SER A 37 8.74 11.02 -3.25
C SER A 37 9.24 10.87 -1.83
N ASN A 38 9.29 9.65 -1.31
CA ASN A 38 9.69 9.38 0.07
C ASN A 38 10.91 8.49 0.08
N ASN A 39 11.76 8.71 1.09
CA ASN A 39 12.95 7.90 1.26
C ASN A 39 12.59 6.67 2.08
N ILE A 40 12.07 5.67 1.41
CA ILE A 40 11.51 4.47 2.05
C ILE A 40 12.01 3.21 1.36
N GLU A 41 11.94 2.11 2.09
CA GLU A 41 12.12 0.78 1.56
C GLU A 41 10.79 0.05 1.63
N VAL A 42 10.25 -0.36 0.48
CA VAL A 42 8.99 -1.08 0.42
C VAL A 42 9.23 -2.54 0.76
N ILE A 43 8.51 -3.03 1.76
CA ILE A 43 8.60 -4.42 2.19
C ILE A 43 7.60 -5.27 1.44
N ASP A 44 6.36 -4.78 1.29
CA ASP A 44 5.29 -5.51 0.62
C ASP A 44 4.20 -4.55 0.20
N ILE A 45 3.44 -4.94 -0.81
CA ILE A 45 2.26 -4.20 -1.25
C ILE A 45 1.12 -5.20 -1.34
N LYS A 46 0.03 -4.90 -0.65
CA LYS A 46 -1.18 -5.71 -0.70
C LYS A 46 -2.25 -4.94 -1.46
N TYR A 47 -2.91 -5.62 -2.37
CA TYR A 47 -3.88 -5.02 -3.26
C TYR A 47 -5.20 -5.77 -3.17
N GLN A 48 -6.30 -5.03 -3.20
CA GLN A 48 -7.64 -5.59 -3.16
C GLN A 48 -8.59 -4.75 -3.99
N VAL A 49 -9.48 -5.43 -4.71
CA VAL A 49 -10.57 -4.80 -5.42
C VAL A 49 -11.87 -5.27 -4.78
N SER A 50 -12.73 -4.33 -4.44
CA SER A 50 -14.07 -4.64 -3.96
C SER A 50 -15.09 -3.98 -4.87
N THR A 51 -16.26 -4.59 -4.96
CA THR A 51 -17.36 -4.06 -5.73
C THR A 51 -18.60 -3.97 -4.87
N SER A 52 -19.38 -2.93 -5.10
CA SER A 52 -20.70 -2.83 -4.52
C SER A 52 -21.69 -2.43 -5.60
N ILE A 53 -22.95 -2.84 -5.42
CA ILE A 53 -24.01 -2.46 -6.33
C ILE A 53 -24.89 -1.50 -5.58
N PHE A 54 -24.98 -0.29 -6.11
CA PHE A 54 -25.83 0.73 -5.55
C PHE A 54 -26.83 1.14 -6.62
N SER A 55 -28.11 0.82 -6.36
CA SER A 55 -29.14 0.97 -7.36
C SER A 55 -28.85 0.04 -8.54
N GLU A 56 -28.66 0.56 -9.72
CA GLU A 56 -28.29 -0.26 -10.89
C GLU A 56 -26.85 -0.03 -11.32
N GLU A 57 -26.11 0.72 -10.50
CA GLU A 57 -24.69 1.02 -10.80
C GLU A 57 -23.78 0.11 -10.03
N GLN A 58 -22.74 -0.33 -10.70
CA GLN A 58 -21.67 -1.11 -10.08
C GLN A 58 -20.50 -0.17 -9.76
N ILE A 59 -20.15 -0.10 -8.49
CA ILE A 59 -19.07 0.76 -8.02
C ILE A 59 -17.89 -0.12 -7.62
N PHE A 60 -16.73 0.20 -8.16
CA PHE A 60 -15.48 -0.47 -7.82
C PHE A 60 -14.69 0.38 -6.83
N CYS A 61 -14.07 -0.29 -5.86
CA CYS A 61 -13.12 0.34 -4.97
C CYS A 61 -11.81 -0.42 -5.06
N PHE A 62 -10.76 0.29 -5.39
CA PHE A 62 -9.41 -0.24 -5.52
C PHE A 62 -8.61 0.21 -4.31
N SER A 63 -8.12 -0.75 -3.54
CA SER A 63 -7.41 -0.47 -2.30
C SER A 63 -6.03 -1.09 -2.33
N ALA A 64 -5.07 -0.40 -1.75
CA ALA A 64 -3.74 -0.93 -1.59
C ALA A 64 -3.18 -0.53 -0.24
N MET A 65 -2.37 -1.41 0.32
CA MET A 65 -1.62 -1.13 1.54
C MET A 65 -0.16 -1.35 1.24
N ILE A 66 0.63 -0.30 1.44
CA ILE A 66 2.07 -0.38 1.30
C ILE A 66 2.66 -0.57 2.69
N ILE A 67 3.41 -1.64 2.84
CA ILE A 67 4.14 -1.93 4.07
C ILE A 67 5.59 -1.53 3.81
N TYR A 68 6.10 -0.62 4.61
CA TYR A 68 7.40 -0.02 4.33
C TYR A 68 8.13 0.34 5.62
N THR A 69 9.41 0.63 5.48
CA THR A 69 10.22 1.23 6.54
C THR A 69 10.91 2.47 5.98
N GLU A 70 11.13 3.45 6.83
CA GLU A 70 11.86 4.64 6.44
C GLU A 70 13.35 4.36 6.44
N VAL A 71 14.03 4.92 5.47
CA VAL A 71 15.47 4.74 5.32
C VAL A 71 16.24 5.87 5.99
#